data_aaeb53a6cbd0b2994ba54f54ff0e7042
#
_entry.id   aaeb53a6cbd0b2994ba54f54ff0e7042
#
_cell.length_a   1.000
_cell.length_b   1.000
_cell.length_c   1.000
_cell.angle_alpha   90.00
_cell.angle_beta   90.00
_cell.angle_gamma   90.00
#
_symmetry.space_group_name_H-M   'P 1'
#
loop_
_entity.id
_entity.type
_entity.pdbx_description
1 polymer ?
#
loop_
_entity_poly.entity_id
_entity_poly.type
_entity_poly.pdbx_seq_one_letter_code
_entity_poly.pdbx_strand_id
1 'polypeptide(L)'
;LVGDFHYIGHKLLADHPACAQALDKYRINPGNVGFKDKKDRQFSAIVETAIRHGKPVRIGANWGSLDQELLTHLMDENAKTAKPLDARAVLREAMVQSAILSGERAEEIGLPKNRIILSAKVSAVQDLIAVYAELARRCDYALHLGLTEAGMGSKGIVASSAAIGILLQEGI
;
A
#
# COMPACT_ATOMS: atom_id res chain seq x y z
N LEU A 1 -6.05 5.43 -17.63
CA LEU A 1 -4.74 4.75 -17.49
C LEU A 1 -4.18 4.96 -16.10
N VAL A 2 -3.56 3.90 -15.51
CA VAL A 2 -2.86 3.98 -14.23
C VAL A 2 -1.37 3.81 -14.46
N GLY A 3 -0.57 4.78 -14.03
CA GLY A 3 0.89 4.66 -14.02
C GLY A 3 1.34 3.90 -12.77
N ASP A 4 2.01 2.77 -12.95
CA ASP A 4 2.54 1.97 -11.85
C ASP A 4 4.04 2.25 -11.67
N PHE A 5 4.36 3.05 -10.65
CA PHE A 5 5.70 3.59 -10.45
C PHE A 5 6.48 2.83 -9.38
N HIS A 6 7.66 2.43 -9.76
CA HIS A 6 8.67 1.79 -8.92
C HIS A 6 10.01 2.52 -9.08
N TYR A 7 10.94 2.37 -8.17
CA TYR A 7 12.33 2.83 -8.18
C TYR A 7 12.61 4.20 -8.82
N ILE A 8 12.48 4.32 -10.14
CA ILE A 8 12.78 5.53 -10.92
C ILE A 8 11.53 6.33 -11.33
N GLY A 9 10.36 5.98 -10.80
CA GLY A 9 9.09 6.62 -11.17
C GLY A 9 9.10 8.15 -11.03
N HIS A 10 9.74 8.67 -9.99
CA HIS A 10 9.93 10.11 -9.78
C HIS A 10 10.68 10.79 -10.94
N LYS A 11 11.71 10.12 -11.49
CA LYS A 11 12.45 10.63 -12.66
C LYS A 11 11.60 10.58 -13.93
N LEU A 12 10.93 9.46 -14.17
CA LEU A 12 10.05 9.32 -15.34
C LEU A 12 8.98 10.41 -15.38
N LEU A 13 8.38 10.74 -14.25
CA LEU A 13 7.36 11.80 -14.19
C LEU A 13 7.97 13.20 -14.38
N ALA A 14 9.20 13.43 -13.92
CA ALA A 14 9.91 14.69 -14.11
C ALA A 14 10.39 14.86 -15.55
N ASP A 15 10.98 13.83 -16.14
CA ASP A 15 11.57 13.87 -17.48
C ASP A 15 10.49 13.85 -18.59
N HIS A 16 9.29 13.32 -18.27
CA HIS A 16 8.18 13.15 -19.22
C HIS A 16 6.88 13.78 -18.70
N PRO A 17 6.77 15.10 -18.61
CA PRO A 17 5.57 15.79 -18.07
C PRO A 17 4.28 15.48 -18.85
N ALA A 18 4.37 15.20 -20.15
CA ALA A 18 3.21 14.77 -20.94
C ALA A 18 2.66 13.43 -20.47
N CYS A 19 3.52 12.49 -20.04
CA CYS A 19 3.11 11.24 -19.43
C CYS A 19 2.41 11.49 -18.08
N ALA A 20 3.00 12.34 -17.22
CA ALA A 20 2.40 12.71 -15.95
C ALA A 20 0.98 13.28 -16.12
N GLN A 21 0.77 14.11 -17.12
CA GLN A 21 -0.51 14.73 -17.43
C GLN A 21 -1.54 13.71 -18.00
N ALA A 22 -1.10 12.82 -18.89
CA ALA A 22 -1.97 11.87 -19.60
C ALA A 22 -2.51 10.75 -18.72
N LEU A 23 -1.83 10.41 -17.62
CA LEU A 23 -2.28 9.39 -16.69
C LEU A 23 -3.46 9.88 -15.84
N ASP A 24 -4.42 9.00 -15.57
CA ASP A 24 -5.58 9.30 -14.73
C ASP A 24 -5.30 9.10 -13.24
N LYS A 25 -4.35 8.23 -12.92
CA LYS A 25 -3.99 7.87 -11.54
C LYS A 25 -2.55 7.36 -11.48
N TYR A 26 -1.87 7.66 -10.37
CA TYR A 26 -0.55 7.10 -10.09
C TYR A 26 -0.66 5.98 -9.04
N ARG A 27 0.11 4.93 -9.21
CA ARG A 27 0.33 3.93 -8.17
C ARG A 27 1.76 3.99 -7.68
N ILE A 28 1.92 4.05 -6.37
CA ILE A 28 3.23 4.03 -5.71
C ILE A 28 3.28 2.80 -4.81
N ASN A 29 4.37 2.03 -4.92
CA ASN A 29 4.68 1.01 -3.92
C ASN A 29 5.69 1.61 -2.92
N PRO A 30 5.30 1.88 -1.67
CA PRO A 30 6.17 2.53 -0.71
C PRO A 30 7.43 1.73 -0.38
N GLY A 31 7.41 0.40 -0.54
CA GLY A 31 8.59 -0.45 -0.39
C GLY A 31 9.60 -0.37 -1.54
N ASN A 32 9.19 0.19 -2.70
CA ASN A 32 9.99 0.22 -3.93
C ASN A 32 10.32 1.63 -4.43
N VAL A 33 10.28 2.66 -3.58
CA VAL A 33 10.59 4.05 -3.96
C VAL A 33 11.92 4.56 -3.39
N GLY A 34 12.87 3.69 -3.15
CA GLY A 34 14.18 4.03 -2.63
C GLY A 34 14.45 3.45 -1.24
N PHE A 35 15.62 3.76 -0.68
CA PHE A 35 16.06 3.28 0.62
C PHE A 35 16.43 4.47 1.52
N LYS A 36 16.17 4.39 2.80
CA LYS A 36 16.48 5.39 3.82
C LYS A 36 15.98 6.79 3.40
N ASP A 37 16.79 7.80 3.56
CA ASP A 37 16.47 9.20 3.22
C ASP A 37 16.05 9.44 1.76
N LYS A 38 16.45 8.54 0.84
CA LYS A 38 16.03 8.62 -0.57
C LYS A 38 14.59 8.19 -0.76
N LYS A 39 14.08 7.29 0.09
CA LYS A 39 12.70 6.78 0.03
C LYS A 39 11.70 7.92 0.16
N ASP A 40 11.82 8.72 1.19
CA ASP A 40 10.90 9.83 1.43
C ASP A 40 10.94 10.88 0.32
N ARG A 41 12.12 11.27 -0.14
CA ARG A 41 12.27 12.24 -1.25
C ARG A 41 11.67 11.76 -2.56
N GLN A 42 11.83 10.47 -2.88
CA GLN A 42 11.27 9.90 -4.11
C GLN A 42 9.76 9.72 -4.03
N PHE A 43 9.25 9.32 -2.87
CA PHE A 43 7.81 9.26 -2.59
C PHE A 43 7.20 10.66 -2.71
N SER A 44 7.78 11.65 -2.03
CA SER A 44 7.32 13.04 -2.06
C SER A 44 7.28 13.60 -3.47
N ALA A 45 8.31 13.39 -4.27
CA ALA A 45 8.37 13.88 -5.65
C ALA A 45 7.24 13.33 -6.54
N ILE A 46 6.84 12.07 -6.35
CA ILE A 46 5.70 11.48 -7.08
C ILE A 46 4.38 12.07 -6.59
N VAL A 47 4.21 12.22 -5.27
CA VAL A 47 3.01 12.81 -4.66
C VAL A 47 2.85 14.27 -5.07
N GLU A 48 3.91 15.07 -5.03
CA GLU A 48 3.90 16.47 -5.49
C GLU A 48 3.52 16.58 -6.98
N THR A 49 4.00 15.63 -7.80
CA THR A 49 3.60 15.59 -9.22
C THR A 49 2.11 15.25 -9.35
N ALA A 50 1.59 14.34 -8.53
CA ALA A 50 0.17 14.03 -8.51
C ALA A 50 -0.68 15.25 -8.11
N ILE A 51 -0.26 16.00 -7.10
CA ILE A 51 -0.91 17.25 -6.67
C ILE A 51 -0.92 18.26 -7.81
N ARG A 52 0.23 18.50 -8.44
CA ARG A 52 0.38 19.46 -9.56
C ARG A 52 -0.56 19.15 -10.72
N HIS A 53 -0.79 17.89 -11.02
CA HIS A 53 -1.65 17.45 -12.13
C HIS A 53 -3.07 17.04 -11.68
N GLY A 54 -3.44 17.22 -10.40
CA GLY A 54 -4.76 16.88 -9.86
C GLY A 54 -5.08 15.39 -9.92
N LYS A 55 -4.07 14.51 -9.81
CA LYS A 55 -4.24 13.06 -9.96
C LYS A 55 -4.39 12.37 -8.60
N PRO A 56 -5.30 11.39 -8.48
CA PRO A 56 -5.33 10.53 -7.30
C PRO A 56 -4.12 9.58 -7.27
N VAL A 57 -3.75 9.18 -6.06
CA VAL A 57 -2.64 8.25 -5.83
C VAL A 57 -3.15 6.99 -5.12
N ARG A 58 -2.83 5.83 -5.67
CA ARG A 58 -2.97 4.56 -4.96
C ARG A 58 -1.64 4.17 -4.34
N ILE A 59 -1.60 4.16 -3.03
CA ILE A 59 -0.46 3.67 -2.25
C ILE A 59 -0.65 2.16 -2.08
N GLY A 60 0.20 1.40 -2.75
CA GLY A 60 0.08 -0.04 -2.85
C GLY A 60 1.18 -0.77 -2.08
N ALA A 61 0.98 -0.97 -0.79
CA ALA A 61 1.83 -1.86 -0.01
C ALA A 61 1.68 -3.30 -0.51
N ASN A 62 2.79 -4.04 -0.50
CA ASN A 62 2.82 -5.44 -0.90
C ASN A 62 3.70 -6.20 0.07
N TRP A 63 3.25 -7.37 0.51
CA TRP A 63 3.95 -8.27 1.40
C TRP A 63 5.39 -8.55 0.97
N GLY A 64 5.62 -8.83 -0.32
CA GLY A 64 6.95 -9.12 -0.87
C GLY A 64 7.92 -7.93 -0.93
N SER A 65 7.44 -6.72 -0.69
CA SER A 65 8.25 -5.49 -0.70
C SER A 65 8.00 -4.61 0.53
N LEU A 66 7.63 -5.22 1.65
CA LEU A 66 7.41 -4.53 2.91
C LEU A 66 8.69 -3.88 3.42
N ASP A 67 8.55 -2.75 4.08
CA ASP A 67 9.65 -2.04 4.72
C ASP A 67 10.28 -2.89 5.84
N GLN A 68 11.53 -3.27 5.64
CA GLN A 68 12.25 -4.12 6.57
C GLN A 68 12.60 -3.42 7.88
N GLU A 69 12.77 -2.11 7.89
CA GLU A 69 13.04 -1.34 9.10
C GLU A 69 11.80 -1.31 10.00
N LEU A 70 10.62 -1.06 9.40
CA LEU A 70 9.34 -1.12 10.10
C LEU A 70 9.08 -2.52 10.65
N LEU A 71 9.27 -3.55 9.83
CA LEU A 71 9.05 -4.93 10.26
C LEU A 71 9.97 -5.33 11.41
N THR A 72 11.26 -5.01 11.31
CA THR A 72 12.25 -5.30 12.37
C THR A 72 11.87 -4.60 13.67
N HIS A 73 11.53 -3.32 13.60
CA HIS A 73 11.08 -2.56 14.77
C HIS A 73 9.86 -3.21 15.44
N LEU A 74 8.86 -3.60 14.68
CA LEU A 74 7.66 -4.26 15.22
C LEU A 74 7.95 -5.64 15.81
N MET A 75 8.87 -6.40 15.22
CA MET A 75 9.31 -7.68 15.78
C MET A 75 10.03 -7.49 17.11
N ASP A 76 10.92 -6.51 17.20
CA ASP A 76 11.66 -6.18 18.42
C ASP A 76 10.72 -5.72 19.55
N GLU A 77 9.75 -4.86 19.23
CA GLU A 77 8.74 -4.42 20.21
C GLU A 77 7.85 -5.58 20.63
N ASN A 78 7.42 -6.43 19.71
CA ASN A 78 6.63 -7.61 20.03
C ASN A 78 7.37 -8.56 20.98
N ALA A 79 8.67 -8.77 20.78
CA ALA A 79 9.49 -9.64 21.63
C ALA A 79 9.59 -9.15 23.08
N LYS A 80 9.39 -7.86 23.34
CA LYS A 80 9.40 -7.26 24.68
C LYS A 80 8.08 -7.42 25.43
N THR A 81 7.01 -7.83 24.73
CA THR A 81 5.69 -7.98 25.36
C THR A 81 5.59 -9.23 26.23
N ALA A 82 4.73 -9.21 27.25
CA ALA A 82 4.52 -10.37 28.12
C ALA A 82 3.86 -11.56 27.40
N LYS A 83 3.18 -11.30 26.28
CA LYS A 83 2.53 -12.32 25.42
C LYS A 83 2.80 -11.94 23.95
N PRO A 84 3.96 -12.33 23.42
CA PRO A 84 4.29 -12.02 22.03
C PRO A 84 3.28 -12.64 21.06
N LEU A 85 2.91 -11.87 20.05
CA LEU A 85 2.15 -12.37 18.91
C LEU A 85 3.03 -13.27 18.02
N ASP A 86 2.41 -14.13 17.26
CA ASP A 86 3.13 -14.89 16.23
C ASP A 86 3.66 -13.99 15.11
N ALA A 87 4.70 -14.44 14.44
CA ALA A 87 5.37 -13.67 13.41
C ALA A 87 4.44 -13.24 12.27
N ARG A 88 3.40 -14.04 11.97
CA ARG A 88 2.42 -13.73 10.92
C ARG A 88 1.50 -12.59 11.34
N ALA A 89 1.13 -12.51 12.61
CA ALA A 89 0.34 -11.42 13.16
C ALA A 89 1.14 -10.10 13.14
N VAL A 90 2.43 -10.15 13.52
CA VAL A 90 3.31 -8.96 13.43
C VAL A 90 3.47 -8.50 11.99
N LEU A 91 3.58 -9.43 11.05
CA LEU A 91 3.69 -9.10 9.63
C LEU A 91 2.41 -8.46 9.07
N ARG A 92 1.22 -8.93 9.49
CA ARG A 92 -0.06 -8.26 9.16
C ARG A 92 -0.11 -6.84 9.71
N GLU A 93 0.30 -6.64 10.96
CA GLU A 93 0.39 -5.33 11.58
C GLU A 93 1.34 -4.40 10.80
N ALA A 94 2.52 -4.89 10.40
CA ALA A 94 3.45 -4.14 9.58
C ALA A 94 2.85 -3.72 8.23
N MET A 95 2.05 -4.58 7.60
CA MET A 95 1.32 -4.25 6.37
C MET A 95 0.31 -3.11 6.58
N VAL A 96 -0.47 -3.20 7.64
CA VAL A 96 -1.47 -2.17 8.00
C VAL A 96 -0.78 -0.84 8.29
N GLN A 97 0.24 -0.84 9.14
CA GLN A 97 0.99 0.38 9.47
C GLN A 97 1.68 0.99 8.27
N SER A 98 2.33 0.18 7.43
CA SER A 98 2.97 0.67 6.21
C SER A 98 2.01 1.40 5.28
N ALA A 99 0.79 0.88 5.14
CA ALA A 99 -0.23 1.51 4.31
C ALA A 99 -0.73 2.84 4.94
N ILE A 100 -1.08 2.84 6.22
CA ILE A 100 -1.60 4.02 6.92
C ILE A 100 -0.55 5.13 6.99
N LEU A 101 0.66 4.83 7.46
CA LEU A 101 1.75 5.82 7.56
C LEU A 101 2.10 6.44 6.20
N SER A 102 2.04 5.65 5.14
CA SER A 102 2.27 6.17 3.78
C SER A 102 1.10 7.06 3.30
N GLY A 103 -0.14 6.77 3.70
CA GLY A 103 -1.30 7.63 3.44
C GLY A 103 -1.19 8.96 4.17
N GLU A 104 -0.89 8.92 5.46
CA GLU A 104 -0.66 10.10 6.31
C GLU A 104 0.48 10.96 5.76
N ARG A 105 1.58 10.32 5.33
CA ARG A 105 2.69 11.04 4.70
C ARG A 105 2.27 11.73 3.40
N ALA A 106 1.41 11.14 2.60
CA ALA A 106 0.88 11.79 1.40
C ALA A 106 0.01 13.01 1.74
N GLU A 107 -0.78 12.95 2.81
CA GLU A 107 -1.54 14.11 3.32
C GLU A 107 -0.61 15.22 3.82
N GLU A 108 0.44 14.89 4.56
CA GLU A 108 1.44 15.88 5.03
C GLU A 108 2.11 16.62 3.86
N ILE A 109 2.32 15.95 2.72
CA ILE A 109 2.86 16.57 1.50
C ILE A 109 1.81 17.49 0.84
N GLY A 110 0.53 17.33 1.18
CA GLY A 110 -0.57 18.16 0.70
C GLY A 110 -1.53 17.46 -0.28
N LEU A 111 -1.45 16.14 -0.44
CA LEU A 111 -2.44 15.42 -1.26
C LEU A 111 -3.77 15.32 -0.49
N PRO A 112 -4.90 15.78 -1.03
CA PRO A 112 -6.18 15.70 -0.36
C PRO A 112 -6.57 14.24 -0.06
N LYS A 113 -7.11 13.98 1.12
CA LYS A 113 -7.50 12.64 1.60
C LYS A 113 -8.39 11.88 0.61
N ASN A 114 -9.33 12.55 -0.01
CA ASN A 114 -10.22 11.97 -1.02
C ASN A 114 -9.53 11.64 -2.36
N ARG A 115 -8.24 11.90 -2.48
CA ARG A 115 -7.38 11.52 -3.61
C ARG A 115 -6.42 10.41 -3.27
N ILE A 116 -6.46 9.89 -2.04
CA ILE A 116 -5.62 8.79 -1.57
C ILE A 116 -6.43 7.50 -1.57
N ILE A 117 -5.83 6.44 -2.12
CA ILE A 117 -6.40 5.10 -2.13
C ILE A 117 -5.34 4.16 -1.54
N LEU A 118 -5.70 3.40 -0.52
CA LEU A 118 -4.79 2.41 0.07
C LEU A 118 -5.03 1.01 -0.50
N SER A 119 -3.96 0.27 -0.68
CA SER A 119 -4.04 -1.16 -0.96
C SER A 119 -2.90 -1.90 -0.25
N ALA A 120 -3.24 -3.01 0.40
CA ALA A 120 -2.31 -3.84 1.17
C ALA A 120 -2.46 -5.29 0.71
N LYS A 121 -1.70 -5.68 -0.32
CA LYS A 121 -1.84 -6.97 -0.98
C LYS A 121 -0.98 -8.05 -0.33
N VAL A 122 -1.63 -9.15 0.00
CA VAL A 122 -1.02 -10.38 0.54
C VAL A 122 -1.47 -11.59 -0.28
N SER A 123 -0.87 -12.75 -0.08
CA SER A 123 -1.09 -13.94 -0.91
C SER A 123 -2.10 -14.94 -0.33
N ALA A 124 -2.43 -14.84 0.96
CA ALA A 124 -3.37 -15.74 1.62
C ALA A 124 -4.72 -15.05 1.91
N VAL A 125 -5.80 -15.77 1.68
CA VAL A 125 -7.19 -15.29 1.87
C VAL A 125 -7.42 -14.75 3.27
N GLN A 126 -7.07 -15.52 4.30
CA GLN A 126 -7.29 -15.14 5.70
C GLN A 126 -6.48 -13.90 6.11
N ASP A 127 -5.24 -13.78 5.60
CA ASP A 127 -4.43 -12.59 5.87
C ASP A 127 -5.02 -11.36 5.18
N LEU A 128 -5.54 -11.51 3.96
CA LEU A 128 -6.17 -10.39 3.27
C LEU A 128 -7.37 -9.87 4.06
N ILE A 129 -8.24 -10.78 4.49
CA ILE A 129 -9.42 -10.42 5.28
C ILE A 129 -8.99 -9.70 6.57
N ALA A 130 -8.04 -10.26 7.32
CA ALA A 130 -7.56 -9.66 8.56
C ALA A 130 -6.92 -8.27 8.34
N VAL A 131 -6.08 -8.11 7.31
CA VAL A 131 -5.43 -6.84 7.00
C VAL A 131 -6.44 -5.77 6.60
N TYR A 132 -7.41 -6.08 5.73
CA TYR A 132 -8.38 -5.08 5.29
C TYR A 132 -9.44 -4.77 6.36
N ALA A 133 -9.82 -5.73 7.20
CA ALA A 133 -10.65 -5.45 8.37
C ALA A 133 -9.98 -4.46 9.32
N GLU A 134 -8.68 -4.63 9.58
CA GLU A 134 -7.91 -3.66 10.39
C GLU A 134 -7.73 -2.31 9.70
N LEU A 135 -7.50 -2.27 8.39
CA LEU A 135 -7.43 -1.00 7.65
C LEU A 135 -8.77 -0.25 7.74
N ALA A 136 -9.88 -0.92 7.45
CA ALA A 136 -11.22 -0.31 7.51
C ALA A 136 -11.58 0.20 8.92
N ARG A 137 -11.09 -0.48 9.97
CA ARG A 137 -11.31 -0.04 11.36
C ARG A 137 -10.45 1.16 11.76
N ARG A 138 -9.25 1.30 11.19
CA ARG A 138 -8.21 2.25 11.64
C ARG A 138 -8.09 3.50 10.76
N CYS A 139 -8.65 3.49 9.56
CA CYS A 139 -8.62 4.65 8.66
C CYS A 139 -9.88 4.70 7.80
N ASP A 140 -10.13 5.86 7.21
CA ASP A 140 -11.26 6.12 6.32
C ASP A 140 -10.82 6.50 4.89
N TYR A 141 -9.62 6.07 4.49
CA TYR A 141 -9.18 6.13 3.10
C TYR A 141 -9.98 5.16 2.22
N ALA A 142 -10.16 5.51 0.95
CA ALA A 142 -10.68 4.56 -0.02
C ALA A 142 -9.75 3.34 -0.13
N LEU A 143 -10.31 2.14 -0.05
CA LEU A 143 -9.57 0.89 -0.11
C LEU A 143 -9.67 0.25 -1.49
N HIS A 144 -8.54 -0.25 -1.98
CA HIS A 144 -8.47 -1.03 -3.22
C HIS A 144 -8.13 -2.48 -2.87
N LEU A 145 -9.13 -3.34 -2.91
CA LEU A 145 -9.03 -4.75 -2.55
C LEU A 145 -8.29 -5.55 -3.62
N GLY A 146 -7.53 -6.53 -3.21
CA GLY A 146 -6.88 -7.45 -4.13
C GLY A 146 -5.95 -8.44 -3.45
N LEU A 147 -6.04 -9.70 -3.85
CA LEU A 147 -5.11 -10.75 -3.49
C LEU A 147 -3.97 -10.78 -4.53
N THR A 148 -2.74 -11.02 -4.10
CA THR A 148 -1.58 -11.11 -5.00
C THR A 148 -0.97 -12.51 -4.91
N GLU A 149 -0.42 -13.00 -6.05
CA GLU A 149 0.28 -14.30 -6.09
C GLU A 149 -0.56 -15.48 -5.53
N ALA A 150 -1.87 -15.41 -5.74
CA ALA A 150 -2.84 -16.39 -5.18
C ALA A 150 -2.87 -17.72 -5.94
N GLY A 151 -2.11 -17.84 -7.00
CA GLY A 151 -2.07 -19.00 -7.89
C GLY A 151 -2.62 -18.68 -9.28
N MET A 152 -2.41 -19.61 -10.20
CA MET A 152 -2.88 -19.51 -11.58
C MET A 152 -4.23 -20.20 -11.77
N GLY A 153 -4.96 -19.80 -12.83
CA GLY A 153 -6.21 -20.42 -13.24
C GLY A 153 -7.27 -20.42 -12.14
N SER A 154 -7.98 -21.51 -11.99
CA SER A 154 -9.10 -21.66 -11.05
C SER A 154 -8.71 -21.41 -9.60
N LYS A 155 -7.50 -21.80 -9.17
CA LYS A 155 -7.03 -21.55 -7.81
C LYS A 155 -7.00 -20.06 -7.48
N GLY A 156 -6.41 -19.24 -8.35
CA GLY A 156 -6.33 -17.79 -8.16
C GLY A 156 -7.70 -17.13 -8.21
N ILE A 157 -8.57 -17.57 -9.12
CA ILE A 157 -9.94 -17.06 -9.24
C ILE A 157 -10.73 -17.34 -7.96
N VAL A 158 -10.75 -18.60 -7.49
CA VAL A 158 -11.48 -18.99 -6.28
C VAL A 158 -10.96 -18.25 -5.05
N ALA A 159 -9.64 -18.19 -4.86
CA ALA A 159 -9.04 -17.50 -3.72
C ALA A 159 -9.37 -15.98 -3.72
N SER A 160 -9.24 -15.34 -4.88
CA SER A 160 -9.56 -13.91 -5.01
C SER A 160 -11.04 -13.63 -4.81
N SER A 161 -11.92 -14.46 -5.40
CA SER A 161 -13.37 -14.31 -5.24
C SER A 161 -13.81 -14.49 -3.79
N ALA A 162 -13.27 -15.50 -3.09
CA ALA A 162 -13.58 -15.74 -1.69
C ALA A 162 -13.13 -14.57 -0.81
N ALA A 163 -11.87 -14.13 -0.96
CA ALA A 163 -11.32 -13.06 -0.14
C ALA A 163 -12.06 -11.72 -0.35
N ILE A 164 -12.24 -11.31 -1.61
CA ILE A 164 -12.91 -10.05 -1.94
C ILE A 164 -14.40 -10.13 -1.61
N GLY A 165 -15.06 -11.27 -1.88
CA GLY A 165 -16.49 -11.46 -1.57
C GLY A 165 -16.79 -11.32 -0.09
N ILE A 166 -15.94 -11.85 0.81
CA ILE A 166 -16.10 -11.69 2.26
C ILE A 166 -15.96 -10.22 2.65
N LEU A 167 -14.93 -9.53 2.18
CA LEU A 167 -14.69 -8.12 2.51
C LEU A 167 -15.87 -7.23 2.03
N LEU A 168 -16.36 -7.44 0.81
CA LEU A 168 -17.51 -6.71 0.29
C LEU A 168 -18.79 -7.00 1.09
N GLN A 169 -18.98 -8.24 1.58
CA GLN A 169 -20.11 -8.59 2.45
C GLN A 169 -20.04 -7.89 3.81
N GLU A 170 -18.83 -7.64 4.31
CA GLU A 170 -18.58 -6.88 5.54
C GLU A 170 -18.67 -5.36 5.35
N GLY A 171 -18.88 -4.88 4.13
CA GLY A 171 -19.02 -3.46 3.81
C GLY A 171 -17.69 -2.74 3.62
N ILE A 172 -16.61 -3.49 3.35
CA ILE A 172 -15.24 -2.97 3.15
C ILE A 172 -14.96 -2.77 1.67
#